data_4035d73ba9faabee71ef29b510a6e24e
#
_entry.id   4035d73ba9faabee71ef29b510a6e24e
#
_cell.length_a   1.000
_cell.length_b   1.000
_cell.length_c   1.000
_cell.angle_alpha   90.00
_cell.angle_beta   90.00
_cell.angle_gamma   90.00
#
_symmetry.space_group_name_H-M   'P 1'
#
loop_
_entity.id
_entity.type
_entity.pdbx_description
1 polymer ?
#
loop_
_entity_poly.entity_id
_entity_poly.type
_entity_poly.pdbx_seq_one_letter_code
_entity_poly.pdbx_strand_id
1 'polypeptide(L)'
;MTEPPRPPDSGDEPTTPLSGSPGQGGYPPPGGYPPPGGYPPPTGDQPPGGYPPPPGAPGVGYPTGGYGAPGGGYANNEDKTWVLIAHFGGPLGVVVGGGLFGWVAPLIAMMTRGQQSPIARAHSVAALNFQLTWAIVGVLSWVLATITCGILFFAPIIAGIVPVIFGIIGGVKANDGVLYQYPMSYAFVKR
;
A
#
# COMPACT_ATOMS: atom_id res chain seq x y z
N MET A 1 27.02 -37.03 -64.37
CA MET A 1 27.07 -35.64 -63.87
C MET A 1 25.65 -35.21 -63.71
N THR A 2 25.11 -35.26 -62.51
CA THR A 2 23.72 -34.94 -62.16
C THR A 2 23.75 -33.63 -61.40
N GLU A 3 23.02 -32.68 -61.91
CA GLU A 3 22.85 -31.30 -61.38
C GLU A 3 22.08 -31.37 -60.02
N PRO A 4 22.48 -30.60 -58.99
CA PRO A 4 21.77 -30.58 -57.74
C PRO A 4 20.46 -29.82 -57.83
N PRO A 5 19.45 -30.17 -57.04
CA PRO A 5 18.13 -29.52 -57.10
C PRO A 5 18.13 -28.09 -56.55
N ARG A 6 17.40 -27.22 -57.26
CA ARG A 6 17.18 -25.81 -56.98
C ARG A 6 16.31 -25.61 -55.72
N PRO A 7 16.63 -24.66 -54.87
CA PRO A 7 15.76 -24.34 -53.71
C PRO A 7 14.45 -23.68 -54.15
N PRO A 8 13.35 -23.84 -53.36
CA PRO A 8 12.07 -23.27 -53.68
C PRO A 8 12.06 -21.73 -53.56
N ASP A 9 11.38 -21.14 -54.52
CA ASP A 9 11.12 -19.73 -54.70
C ASP A 9 10.32 -19.16 -53.49
N SER A 10 10.84 -18.13 -52.85
CA SER A 10 10.16 -17.38 -51.79
C SER A 10 9.40 -16.22 -52.45
N GLY A 11 8.15 -16.47 -52.76
CA GLY A 11 7.21 -15.46 -53.21
C GLY A 11 6.66 -14.65 -52.05
N ASP A 12 6.39 -13.39 -52.37
CA ASP A 12 5.48 -12.46 -51.72
C ASP A 12 5.98 -11.69 -50.48
N GLU A 13 6.82 -10.69 -50.72
CA GLU A 13 6.86 -9.47 -49.93
C GLU A 13 5.67 -8.57 -50.26
N PRO A 14 4.92 -8.06 -49.28
CA PRO A 14 3.95 -6.99 -49.53
C PRO A 14 4.66 -5.67 -49.72
N THR A 15 4.56 -5.11 -50.92
CA THR A 15 5.04 -3.76 -51.26
C THR A 15 4.25 -2.69 -50.48
N THR A 16 4.94 -1.90 -49.70
CA THR A 16 4.43 -0.65 -49.13
C THR A 16 4.36 0.40 -50.26
N PRO A 17 3.25 1.13 -50.42
CA PRO A 17 3.23 2.30 -51.29
C PRO A 17 3.85 3.51 -50.59
N LEU A 18 4.80 4.13 -51.25
CA LEU A 18 5.36 5.43 -50.89
C LEU A 18 4.40 6.57 -51.23
N SER A 19 4.27 7.49 -50.29
CA SER A 19 4.19 8.94 -50.44
C SER A 19 3.20 9.50 -51.49
N GLY A 20 2.18 10.18 -51.01
CA GLY A 20 1.39 11.15 -51.74
C GLY A 20 1.13 12.39 -50.86
N SER A 21 1.42 13.54 -51.44
CA SER A 21 1.41 14.91 -50.98
C SER A 21 0.11 15.42 -50.30
N PRO A 22 0.15 16.57 -49.57
CA PRO A 22 -0.96 17.09 -48.80
C PRO A 22 -2.01 17.74 -49.70
N GLY A 23 -3.25 17.34 -49.52
CA GLY A 23 -4.40 17.89 -50.22
C GLY A 23 -5.64 17.94 -49.32
N GLN A 24 -6.02 19.15 -49.00
CA GLN A 24 -7.35 19.69 -48.72
C GLN A 24 -8.36 18.91 -47.85
N GLY A 25 -8.85 19.66 -46.92
CA GLY A 25 -9.94 19.38 -46.00
C GLY A 25 -11.14 18.63 -46.57
N GLY A 26 -11.41 17.49 -45.96
CA GLY A 26 -12.64 16.77 -46.09
C GLY A 26 -13.29 16.69 -44.71
N TYR A 27 -14.52 17.15 -44.62
CA TYR A 27 -15.35 17.06 -43.42
C TYR A 27 -15.52 15.56 -43.02
N PRO A 28 -15.46 15.21 -41.72
CA PRO A 28 -15.80 13.88 -41.29
C PRO A 28 -17.28 13.59 -41.53
N PRO A 29 -17.65 12.34 -41.86
CA PRO A 29 -19.03 11.95 -42.04
C PRO A 29 -19.81 12.05 -40.71
N PRO A 30 -21.13 12.38 -40.76
CA PRO A 30 -21.92 12.55 -39.56
C PRO A 30 -22.14 11.24 -38.83
N GLY A 31 -21.88 11.28 -37.55
CA GLY A 31 -22.21 10.45 -36.44
C GLY A 31 -22.98 9.15 -36.62
N GLY A 32 -22.29 8.05 -36.37
CA GLY A 32 -22.92 6.86 -35.84
C GLY A 32 -23.16 7.06 -34.34
N TYR A 33 -24.43 7.01 -33.94
CA TYR A 33 -24.81 7.00 -32.52
C TYR A 33 -24.26 5.71 -31.88
N PRO A 34 -23.64 5.79 -30.69
CA PRO A 34 -23.32 4.57 -29.92
C PRO A 34 -24.64 3.89 -29.49
N PRO A 35 -24.67 2.56 -29.39
CA PRO A 35 -25.85 1.82 -28.96
C PRO A 35 -26.27 2.24 -27.55
N PRO A 36 -27.58 2.35 -27.26
CA PRO A 36 -28.03 2.67 -25.92
C PRO A 36 -27.91 1.46 -25.00
N GLY A 37 -27.29 1.62 -23.86
CA GLY A 37 -27.53 0.75 -22.73
C GLY A 37 -26.38 -0.03 -22.21
N GLY A 38 -25.85 0.45 -21.18
CA GLY A 38 -25.12 -0.18 -20.13
C GLY A 38 -24.99 0.82 -19.02
N TYR A 39 -25.93 0.83 -18.08
CA TYR A 39 -25.73 1.59 -16.84
C TYR A 39 -24.49 1.03 -16.15
N PRO A 40 -23.50 1.90 -15.80
CA PRO A 40 -22.41 1.44 -14.94
C PRO A 40 -23.02 0.98 -13.61
N PRO A 41 -22.49 -0.08 -12.99
CA PRO A 41 -22.93 -0.48 -11.67
C PRO A 41 -22.78 0.69 -10.69
N PRO A 42 -23.65 0.80 -9.66
CA PRO A 42 -23.56 1.90 -8.69
C PRO A 42 -22.18 1.88 -8.04
N THR A 43 -21.44 2.96 -8.26
CA THR A 43 -20.19 3.25 -7.56
C THR A 43 -20.54 3.47 -6.10
N GLY A 44 -20.15 2.50 -5.26
CA GLY A 44 -20.17 2.67 -3.82
C GLY A 44 -19.37 3.91 -3.44
N ASP A 45 -19.85 4.61 -2.43
CA ASP A 45 -19.35 5.86 -1.87
C ASP A 45 -17.82 5.91 -1.81
N GLN A 46 -17.21 6.70 -2.68
CA GLN A 46 -15.81 7.10 -2.53
C GLN A 46 -15.75 8.21 -1.47
N PRO A 47 -14.89 8.09 -0.47
CA PRO A 47 -14.64 9.21 0.44
C PRO A 47 -14.01 10.38 -0.33
N PRO A 48 -14.42 11.64 -0.06
CA PRO A 48 -13.92 12.82 -0.76
C PRO A 48 -12.45 13.07 -0.42
N GLY A 49 -11.57 13.13 -1.41
CA GLY A 49 -10.19 13.60 -1.20
C GLY A 49 -9.06 12.97 -2.02
N GLY A 50 -9.30 12.46 -3.22
CA GLY A 50 -8.21 12.06 -4.12
C GLY A 50 -8.34 12.79 -5.46
N TYR A 51 -7.41 13.71 -5.78
CA TYR A 51 -7.31 14.30 -7.11
C TYR A 51 -6.91 13.22 -8.11
N PRO A 52 -7.57 13.13 -9.29
CA PRO A 52 -7.11 12.24 -10.35
C PRO A 52 -5.73 12.71 -10.87
N PRO A 53 -4.80 11.80 -11.19
CA PRO A 53 -3.52 12.17 -11.76
C PRO A 53 -3.72 12.83 -13.15
N PRO A 54 -2.86 13.78 -13.53
CA PRO A 54 -2.96 14.45 -14.82
C PRO A 54 -2.78 13.46 -15.98
N PRO A 55 -3.51 13.61 -17.09
CA PRO A 55 -3.36 12.76 -18.27
C PRO A 55 -1.99 12.97 -18.90
N GLY A 56 -1.18 11.92 -19.00
CA GLY A 56 0.07 11.95 -19.76
C GLY A 56 1.35 11.60 -19.03
N ALA A 57 1.30 11.18 -17.75
CA ALA A 57 2.51 10.65 -17.11
C ALA A 57 2.81 9.23 -17.63
N PRO A 58 4.08 8.91 -18.05
CA PRO A 58 4.45 7.55 -18.42
C PRO A 58 4.21 6.64 -17.23
N GLY A 59 3.39 5.60 -17.45
CA GLY A 59 2.97 4.69 -16.40
C GLY A 59 4.15 3.93 -15.80
N VAL A 60 4.65 4.39 -14.67
CA VAL A 60 5.22 3.49 -13.68
C VAL A 60 4.00 2.80 -13.08
N GLY A 61 3.73 1.58 -13.54
CA GLY A 61 2.58 0.80 -13.10
C GLY A 61 2.69 0.47 -11.61
N TYR A 62 2.27 1.42 -10.79
CA TYR A 62 1.89 1.10 -9.42
C TYR A 62 0.58 0.33 -9.52
N PRO A 63 0.47 -0.85 -8.90
CA PRO A 63 -0.83 -1.49 -8.79
C PRO A 63 -1.76 -0.51 -8.06
N THR A 64 -2.72 0.07 -8.78
CA THR A 64 -3.81 0.87 -8.22
C THR A 64 -4.83 -0.02 -7.52
N GLY A 65 -4.35 -0.96 -6.71
CA GLY A 65 -5.11 -1.60 -5.67
C GLY A 65 -5.16 -0.63 -4.51
N GLY A 66 -6.29 0.06 -4.33
CA GLY A 66 -6.46 1.06 -3.27
C GLY A 66 -6.04 0.46 -1.92
N TYR A 67 -5.15 1.14 -1.23
CA TYR A 67 -4.79 0.82 0.15
C TYR A 67 -6.07 0.90 1.00
N GLY A 68 -6.73 -0.24 1.21
CA GLY A 68 -7.94 -0.30 2.03
C GLY A 68 -9.22 -0.78 1.35
N ALA A 69 -9.17 -1.21 0.09
CA ALA A 69 -10.32 -1.91 -0.49
C ALA A 69 -10.50 -3.28 0.19
N PRO A 70 -11.71 -3.62 0.67
CA PRO A 70 -12.00 -4.97 1.15
C PRO A 70 -11.75 -5.96 -0.01
N GLY A 71 -10.78 -6.87 0.17
CA GLY A 71 -10.44 -7.89 -0.83
C GLY A 71 -9.16 -7.65 -1.64
N GLY A 72 -8.42 -6.57 -1.43
CA GLY A 72 -7.08 -6.38 -1.97
C GLY A 72 -6.07 -7.23 -1.18
N GLY A 73 -5.92 -8.51 -1.56
CA GLY A 73 -4.95 -9.41 -0.94
C GLY A 73 -3.50 -8.96 -1.18
N TYR A 74 -2.58 -9.49 -0.39
CA TYR A 74 -1.15 -9.28 -0.57
C TYR A 74 -0.68 -9.91 -1.90
N ALA A 75 0.26 -9.23 -2.58
CA ALA A 75 0.83 -9.75 -3.84
C ALA A 75 1.56 -11.08 -3.64
N ASN A 76 2.08 -11.33 -2.45
CA ASN A 76 2.75 -12.57 -2.06
C ASN A 76 2.67 -12.82 -0.54
N ASN A 77 2.94 -14.06 -0.14
CA ASN A 77 2.91 -14.45 1.27
C ASN A 77 4.00 -13.78 2.11
N GLU A 78 5.11 -13.39 1.51
CA GLU A 78 6.20 -12.72 2.21
C GLU A 78 5.77 -11.33 2.67
N ASP A 79 5.10 -10.55 1.81
CA ASP A 79 4.54 -9.25 2.18
C ASP A 79 3.55 -9.38 3.34
N LYS A 80 2.65 -10.36 3.26
CA LYS A 80 1.70 -10.67 4.34
C LYS A 80 2.43 -10.97 5.66
N THR A 81 3.44 -11.82 5.62
CA THR A 81 4.20 -12.20 6.81
C THR A 81 4.86 -10.99 7.46
N TRP A 82 5.55 -10.15 6.70
CA TRP A 82 6.20 -8.96 7.23
C TRP A 82 5.21 -7.91 7.74
N VAL A 83 4.06 -7.78 7.10
CA VAL A 83 2.97 -6.93 7.58
C VAL A 83 2.43 -7.42 8.93
N LEU A 84 2.20 -8.73 9.08
CA LEU A 84 1.76 -9.31 10.35
C LEU A 84 2.83 -9.16 11.45
N ILE A 85 4.12 -9.34 11.12
CA ILE A 85 5.23 -9.07 12.04
C ILE A 85 5.21 -7.61 12.51
N ALA A 86 4.97 -6.65 11.62
CA ALA A 86 4.91 -5.24 11.99
C ALA A 86 3.79 -4.95 13.00
N HIS A 87 2.62 -5.56 12.83
CA HIS A 87 1.46 -5.30 13.68
C HIS A 87 1.44 -6.12 14.98
N PHE A 88 1.71 -7.43 14.93
CA PHE A 88 1.71 -8.30 16.12
C PHE A 88 3.03 -8.24 16.90
N GLY A 89 4.14 -7.95 16.22
CA GLY A 89 5.43 -7.77 16.88
C GLY A 89 5.47 -6.53 17.77
N GLY A 90 4.68 -5.50 17.46
CA GLY A 90 4.51 -4.34 18.33
C GLY A 90 3.97 -4.70 19.72
N PRO A 91 2.78 -5.28 19.83
CA PRO A 91 2.23 -5.81 21.09
C PRO A 91 3.18 -6.73 21.84
N LEU A 92 3.81 -7.67 21.14
CA LEU A 92 4.79 -8.55 21.74
C LEU A 92 5.98 -7.79 22.34
N GLY A 93 6.51 -6.80 21.60
CA GLY A 93 7.60 -5.94 22.07
C GLY A 93 7.20 -5.08 23.27
N VAL A 94 5.94 -4.63 23.36
CA VAL A 94 5.39 -3.93 24.52
C VAL A 94 5.37 -4.84 25.73
N VAL A 95 4.85 -6.06 25.61
CA VAL A 95 4.72 -7.01 26.71
C VAL A 95 6.10 -7.47 27.22
N VAL A 96 6.99 -7.89 26.32
CA VAL A 96 8.34 -8.39 26.69
C VAL A 96 9.24 -7.24 27.16
N GLY A 97 9.10 -6.07 26.59
CA GLY A 97 9.96 -4.90 26.84
C GLY A 97 9.39 -3.89 27.84
N GLY A 98 8.42 -4.26 28.65
CA GLY A 98 7.89 -3.40 29.70
C GLY A 98 7.26 -2.09 29.18
N GLY A 99 6.66 -2.11 27.99
CA GLY A 99 6.00 -0.96 27.40
C GLY A 99 6.87 -0.17 26.40
N LEU A 100 8.18 -0.43 26.32
CA LEU A 100 9.10 0.45 25.59
C LEU A 100 9.53 -0.06 24.21
N PHE A 101 9.50 -1.36 23.93
CA PHE A 101 10.09 -1.94 22.71
C PHE A 101 9.08 -2.30 21.62
N GLY A 102 7.83 -1.81 21.71
CA GLY A 102 6.80 -2.08 20.70
C GLY A 102 7.16 -1.58 19.28
N TRP A 103 7.99 -0.56 19.16
CA TRP A 103 8.41 0.02 17.89
C TRP A 103 9.46 -0.80 17.13
N VAL A 104 10.13 -1.75 17.78
CA VAL A 104 11.26 -2.49 17.18
C VAL A 104 10.82 -3.35 16.01
N ALA A 105 9.77 -4.16 16.17
CA ALA A 105 9.31 -5.05 15.12
C ALA A 105 8.81 -4.30 13.86
N PRO A 106 7.95 -3.27 13.96
CA PRO A 106 7.56 -2.49 12.79
C PRO A 106 8.72 -1.71 12.15
N LEU A 107 9.73 -1.30 12.93
CA LEU A 107 10.94 -0.69 12.37
C LEU A 107 11.71 -1.71 11.52
N ILE A 108 11.95 -2.92 12.04
CA ILE A 108 12.64 -3.98 11.29
C ILE A 108 11.85 -4.32 10.02
N ALA A 109 10.54 -4.49 10.10
CA ALA A 109 9.71 -4.76 8.93
C ALA A 109 9.79 -3.65 7.87
N MET A 110 9.82 -2.38 8.30
CA MET A 110 9.98 -1.24 7.41
C MET A 110 11.35 -1.22 6.73
N MET A 111 12.42 -1.52 7.47
CA MET A 111 13.80 -1.49 6.95
C MET A 111 14.12 -2.69 6.04
N THR A 112 13.45 -3.81 6.24
CA THR A 112 13.62 -5.03 5.43
C THR A 112 12.65 -5.03 4.25
N ARG A 113 11.45 -5.52 4.45
CA ARG A 113 10.45 -5.68 3.39
C ARG A 113 9.85 -4.36 2.91
N GLY A 114 9.76 -3.35 3.77
CA GLY A 114 9.26 -2.02 3.41
C GLY A 114 10.09 -1.30 2.35
N GLN A 115 11.33 -1.71 2.10
CA GLN A 115 12.15 -1.18 1.00
C GLN A 115 11.78 -1.78 -0.37
N GLN A 116 11.14 -2.95 -0.38
CA GLN A 116 10.83 -3.71 -1.59
C GLN A 116 9.34 -3.71 -1.92
N SER A 117 8.47 -3.53 -0.91
CA SER A 117 7.02 -3.59 -1.04
C SER A 117 6.37 -2.31 -0.48
N PRO A 118 5.70 -1.52 -1.33
CA PRO A 118 4.94 -0.34 -0.88
C PRO A 118 3.84 -0.69 0.14
N ILE A 119 3.21 -1.87 0.01
CA ILE A 119 2.19 -2.35 0.95
C ILE A 119 2.82 -2.63 2.31
N ALA A 120 3.93 -3.41 2.34
CA ALA A 120 4.64 -3.70 3.58
C ALA A 120 5.14 -2.40 4.24
N ARG A 121 5.65 -1.44 3.46
CA ARG A 121 6.06 -0.13 3.95
C ARG A 121 4.90 0.63 4.59
N ALA A 122 3.75 0.73 3.92
CA ALA A 122 2.60 1.46 4.42
C ALA A 122 2.11 0.92 5.78
N HIS A 123 2.00 -0.41 5.91
CA HIS A 123 1.62 -1.08 7.15
C HIS A 123 2.67 -0.89 8.24
N SER A 124 3.95 -1.09 7.92
CA SER A 124 5.04 -0.95 8.89
C SER A 124 5.16 0.49 9.41
N VAL A 125 5.03 1.50 8.54
CA VAL A 125 5.04 2.92 8.94
C VAL A 125 3.85 3.25 9.84
N ALA A 126 2.65 2.73 9.53
CA ALA A 126 1.47 2.94 10.36
C ALA A 126 1.67 2.35 11.77
N ALA A 127 2.12 1.10 11.86
CA ALA A 127 2.40 0.44 13.13
C ALA A 127 3.55 1.13 13.89
N LEU A 128 4.62 1.52 13.21
CA LEU A 128 5.78 2.19 13.79
C LEU A 128 5.40 3.53 14.43
N ASN A 129 4.69 4.38 13.70
CA ASN A 129 4.25 5.68 14.21
C ASN A 129 3.38 5.54 15.47
N PHE A 130 2.47 4.57 15.45
CA PHE A 130 1.62 4.28 16.60
C PHE A 130 2.45 3.80 17.80
N GLN A 131 3.32 2.83 17.61
CA GLN A 131 4.16 2.29 18.69
C GLN A 131 5.15 3.33 19.24
N LEU A 132 5.75 4.18 18.40
CA LEU A 132 6.60 5.29 18.84
C LEU A 132 5.82 6.30 19.68
N THR A 133 4.60 6.65 19.26
CA THR A 133 3.74 7.56 20.03
C THR A 133 3.51 7.01 21.44
N TRP A 134 3.14 5.73 21.54
CA TRP A 134 2.84 5.12 22.83
C TRP A 134 4.09 4.77 23.64
N ALA A 135 5.25 4.56 23.03
CA ALA A 135 6.52 4.47 23.75
C ALA A 135 6.87 5.78 24.46
N ILE A 136 6.68 6.93 23.77
CA ILE A 136 6.88 8.26 24.39
C ILE A 136 5.89 8.48 25.53
N VAL A 137 4.59 8.18 25.32
CA VAL A 137 3.56 8.25 26.37
C VAL A 137 3.92 7.36 27.55
N GLY A 138 4.44 6.16 27.29
CA GLY A 138 4.91 5.23 28.31
C GLY A 138 6.06 5.81 29.15
N VAL A 139 7.09 6.35 28.52
CA VAL A 139 8.21 6.99 29.22
C VAL A 139 7.72 8.15 30.10
N LEU A 140 6.89 9.05 29.52
CA LEU A 140 6.34 10.18 30.27
C LEU A 140 5.45 9.72 31.44
N SER A 141 4.70 8.64 31.28
CA SER A 141 3.87 8.06 32.32
C SER A 141 4.69 7.49 33.49
N TRP A 142 5.84 6.85 33.18
CA TRP A 142 6.77 6.37 34.20
C TRP A 142 7.43 7.52 34.98
N VAL A 143 7.84 8.57 34.27
CA VAL A 143 8.36 9.79 34.93
C VAL A 143 7.31 10.38 35.84
N LEU A 144 6.08 10.50 35.37
CA LEU A 144 4.96 11.04 36.18
C LEU A 144 4.66 10.19 37.40
N ALA A 145 4.63 8.87 37.26
CA ALA A 145 4.45 7.94 38.39
C ALA A 145 5.57 8.09 39.42
N THR A 146 6.81 8.29 38.99
CA THR A 146 7.96 8.45 39.90
C THR A 146 7.89 9.77 40.66
N ILE A 147 7.67 10.90 40.00
CA ILE A 147 7.63 12.21 40.67
C ILE A 147 6.42 12.37 41.61
N THR A 148 5.35 11.60 41.37
CA THR A 148 4.16 11.56 42.26
C THR A 148 4.27 10.49 43.34
N CYS A 149 5.44 9.94 43.57
CA CYS A 149 5.67 8.87 44.58
C CYS A 149 4.72 7.67 44.38
N GLY A 150 4.40 7.34 43.13
CA GLY A 150 3.54 6.20 42.77
C GLY A 150 2.02 6.48 42.75
N ILE A 151 1.56 7.70 43.10
CA ILE A 151 0.13 8.03 43.04
C ILE A 151 -0.46 7.80 41.63
N LEU A 152 0.30 8.10 40.59
CA LEU A 152 -0.12 7.93 39.19
C LEU A 152 0.39 6.63 38.56
N PHE A 153 0.65 5.61 39.33
CA PHE A 153 1.15 4.31 38.86
C PHE A 153 0.22 3.63 37.83
N PHE A 154 -1.04 3.95 37.82
CA PHE A 154 -2.00 3.45 36.81
C PHE A 154 -1.70 3.99 35.38
N ALA A 155 -1.05 5.14 35.26
CA ALA A 155 -0.79 5.76 33.95
C ALA A 155 0.13 4.91 33.03
N PRO A 156 1.29 4.40 33.48
CA PRO A 156 2.12 3.50 32.66
C PRO A 156 1.42 2.17 32.33
N ILE A 157 0.51 1.69 33.20
CA ILE A 157 -0.29 0.49 32.91
C ILE A 157 -1.21 0.74 31.71
N ILE A 158 -1.93 1.88 31.71
CA ILE A 158 -2.80 2.26 30.59
C ILE A 158 -1.95 2.44 29.32
N ALA A 159 -0.80 3.14 29.42
CA ALA A 159 0.12 3.36 28.32
C ALA A 159 0.67 2.05 27.73
N GLY A 160 0.75 0.97 28.50
CA GLY A 160 1.12 -0.36 28.03
C GLY A 160 -0.05 -1.13 27.40
N ILE A 161 -1.26 -1.03 27.99
CA ILE A 161 -2.43 -1.79 27.50
C ILE A 161 -2.93 -1.29 26.13
N VAL A 162 -2.99 0.03 25.94
CA VAL A 162 -3.54 0.63 24.71
C VAL A 162 -2.76 0.18 23.45
N PRO A 163 -1.42 0.24 23.37
CA PRO A 163 -0.69 -0.21 22.19
C PRO A 163 -0.80 -1.72 21.95
N VAL A 164 -1.04 -2.54 22.98
CA VAL A 164 -1.31 -3.97 22.81
C VAL A 164 -2.66 -4.18 22.15
N ILE A 165 -3.73 -3.57 22.65
CA ILE A 165 -5.09 -3.74 22.10
C ILE A 165 -5.15 -3.27 20.64
N PHE A 166 -4.73 -2.03 20.38
CA PHE A 166 -4.80 -1.49 19.02
C PHE A 166 -3.81 -2.16 18.06
N GLY A 167 -2.66 -2.62 18.54
CA GLY A 167 -1.73 -3.40 17.75
C GLY A 167 -2.32 -4.73 17.29
N ILE A 168 -3.04 -5.44 18.18
CA ILE A 168 -3.76 -6.66 17.83
C ILE A 168 -4.89 -6.37 16.82
N ILE A 169 -5.69 -5.31 17.03
CA ILE A 169 -6.74 -4.90 16.10
C ILE A 169 -6.13 -4.61 14.72
N GLY A 170 -5.01 -3.86 14.70
CA GLY A 170 -4.27 -3.58 13.48
C GLY A 170 -3.79 -4.83 12.77
N GLY A 171 -3.29 -5.82 13.53
CA GLY A 171 -2.85 -7.11 13.00
C GLY A 171 -4.00 -7.93 12.40
N VAL A 172 -5.16 -7.96 13.05
CA VAL A 172 -6.36 -8.63 12.52
C VAL A 172 -6.80 -7.96 11.21
N LYS A 173 -6.91 -6.63 11.18
CA LYS A 173 -7.25 -5.90 9.95
C LYS A 173 -6.21 -6.11 8.85
N ALA A 174 -4.93 -6.11 9.21
CA ALA A 174 -3.86 -6.39 8.27
C ALA A 174 -3.93 -7.82 7.73
N ASN A 175 -4.32 -8.83 8.52
CA ASN A 175 -4.53 -10.18 8.01
C ASN A 175 -5.59 -10.24 6.91
N ASP A 176 -6.59 -9.35 6.96
CA ASP A 176 -7.64 -9.19 5.96
C ASP A 176 -7.22 -8.28 4.78
N GLY A 177 -5.95 -7.87 4.73
CA GLY A 177 -5.42 -6.98 3.68
C GLY A 177 -5.77 -5.50 3.85
N VAL A 178 -6.33 -5.11 5.01
CA VAL A 178 -6.78 -3.75 5.27
C VAL A 178 -5.74 -2.96 6.03
N LEU A 179 -5.30 -1.82 5.49
CA LEU A 179 -4.41 -0.91 6.19
C LEU A 179 -5.14 -0.21 7.34
N TYR A 180 -4.76 -0.56 8.56
CA TYR A 180 -5.38 0.00 9.76
C TYR A 180 -4.87 1.42 10.05
N GLN A 181 -5.81 2.37 10.19
CA GLN A 181 -5.53 3.73 10.63
C GLN A 181 -5.58 3.77 12.15
N TYR A 182 -4.42 3.84 12.79
CA TYR A 182 -4.34 3.88 14.24
C TYR A 182 -4.85 5.20 14.79
N PRO A 183 -5.80 5.18 15.74
CA PRO A 183 -6.17 6.39 16.47
C PRO A 183 -5.00 6.84 17.37
N MET A 184 -4.98 8.12 17.71
CA MET A 184 -3.97 8.66 18.63
C MET A 184 -2.52 8.32 18.24
N SER A 185 -2.21 8.39 16.96
CA SER A 185 -0.89 8.13 16.39
C SER A 185 -0.32 9.43 15.79
N TYR A 186 0.89 9.79 16.19
CA TYR A 186 1.60 10.90 15.56
C TYR A 186 2.48 10.39 14.40
N ALA A 187 2.54 11.15 13.31
CA ALA A 187 3.28 10.76 12.10
C ALA A 187 4.76 11.21 12.21
N PHE A 188 5.59 10.42 12.87
CA PHE A 188 7.05 10.64 12.92
C PHE A 188 7.71 10.29 11.60
N VAL A 189 7.26 9.20 10.97
CA VAL A 189 7.76 8.69 9.71
C VAL A 189 6.69 8.86 8.64
N LYS A 190 7.05 9.46 7.52
CA LYS A 190 6.16 9.62 6.36
C LYS A 190 6.09 8.32 5.55
N ARG A 191 4.91 8.04 5.02
CA ARG A 191 4.65 6.89 4.12
C ARG A 191 5.31 7.08 2.77
#